data_db976328b71c9a127114a81cdb3d961c
#
_entry.id   db976328b71c9a127114a81cdb3d961c
#
_cell.length_a   1.000
_cell.length_b   1.000
_cell.length_c   1.000
_cell.angle_alpha   90.00
_cell.angle_beta   90.00
_cell.angle_gamma   90.00
#
_symmetry.space_group_name_H-M   'P 1'
#
loop_
_entity.id
_entity.type
_entity.pdbx_description
1 polymer ?
#
loop_
_entity_poly.entity_id
_entity_poly.type
_entity_poly.pdbx_seq_one_letter_code
_entity_poly.pdbx_strand_id
1 'polypeptide(L)'
;MDQNTRKVTVIVPCYNEAEGIGSVLGGFNKDELRRFGYTLDIIVVDNNSTDATAEIAARMGARVITERAKGKGNAMRTGFRSITPDTDYVVMLDGDDTYSSKEILRMLEPLRSGFGDVIIGSRLCGKIHDNSMTMFNRFGNWLYTTLVRIFYRANVSDVLTGYFAWNKVVIDALAPNLTSPGFAIEMEMITKMARMNCEMYAVPISYHPRHGVSNLHPIQDGYRILKMFLKNLVWNPPTEVVPELQDAQASSEV
;
A
#
# COMPACT_ATOMS: atom_id res chain seq x y z
N MET A 1 26.68 4.16 -11.71
CA MET A 1 25.55 3.47 -11.06
C MET A 1 25.42 2.14 -11.75
N ASP A 2 25.40 1.07 -10.98
CA ASP A 2 25.30 -0.29 -11.53
C ASP A 2 23.96 -0.39 -12.28
N GLN A 3 23.96 -0.82 -13.54
CA GLN A 3 22.77 -0.86 -14.40
C GLN A 3 21.63 -1.76 -13.90
N ASN A 4 21.80 -2.37 -12.73
CA ASN A 4 20.86 -3.31 -12.12
C ASN A 4 20.24 -2.82 -10.80
N THR A 5 20.49 -1.57 -10.39
CA THR A 5 19.93 -1.03 -9.14
C THR A 5 18.55 -0.44 -9.39
N ARG A 6 17.54 -0.94 -8.65
CA ARG A 6 16.15 -0.48 -8.73
C ARG A 6 15.84 0.51 -7.61
N LYS A 7 15.17 1.59 -7.94
CA LYS A 7 14.72 2.59 -6.98
C LYS A 7 13.33 2.25 -6.46
N VAL A 8 13.21 2.21 -5.13
CA VAL A 8 11.96 1.95 -4.44
C VAL A 8 11.54 3.21 -3.70
N THR A 9 10.35 3.73 -4.00
CA THR A 9 9.72 4.78 -3.20
C THR A 9 8.76 4.15 -2.20
N VAL A 10 9.03 4.34 -0.91
CA VAL A 10 8.16 3.87 0.18
C VAL A 10 7.28 5.02 0.64
N ILE A 11 5.96 4.82 0.64
CA ILE A 11 4.97 5.79 1.13
C ILE A 11 4.42 5.30 2.47
N VAL A 12 4.56 6.13 3.51
CA VAL A 12 4.06 5.86 4.86
C VAL A 12 3.06 6.95 5.24
N PRO A 13 1.75 6.71 5.07
CA PRO A 13 0.73 7.66 5.54
C PRO A 13 0.65 7.62 7.06
N CYS A 14 0.74 8.77 7.71
CA CYS A 14 0.74 8.91 9.17
C CYS A 14 -0.27 9.94 9.65
N TYR A 15 -0.92 9.63 10.77
CA TYR A 15 -1.71 10.58 11.56
C TYR A 15 -1.62 10.23 13.04
N ASN A 16 -0.84 11.00 13.80
CA ASN A 16 -0.56 10.77 15.22
C ASN A 16 0.04 9.37 15.48
N GLU A 17 1.16 9.07 14.81
CA GLU A 17 1.87 7.79 14.88
C GLU A 17 3.29 7.96 15.51
N ALA A 18 3.47 8.94 16.41
CA ALA A 18 4.77 9.23 17.03
C ALA A 18 5.38 8.00 17.76
N GLU A 19 4.54 7.10 18.29
CA GLU A 19 4.98 5.88 18.98
C GLU A 19 5.48 4.79 18.02
N GLY A 20 4.91 4.70 16.80
CA GLY A 20 5.18 3.62 15.84
C GLY A 20 6.18 4.01 14.75
N ILE A 21 6.13 5.28 14.27
CA ILE A 21 6.87 5.70 13.07
C ILE A 21 8.38 5.47 13.17
N GLY A 22 8.98 5.64 14.35
CA GLY A 22 10.39 5.40 14.58
C GLY A 22 10.79 3.94 14.32
N SER A 23 9.99 2.98 14.79
CA SER A 23 10.18 1.55 14.56
C SER A 23 10.03 1.19 13.08
N VAL A 24 8.96 1.70 12.44
CA VAL A 24 8.72 1.48 11.00
C VAL A 24 9.92 1.92 10.16
N LEU A 25 10.39 3.15 10.36
CA LEU A 25 11.51 3.70 9.57
C LEU A 25 12.85 3.02 9.90
N GLY A 26 13.08 2.66 11.16
CA GLY A 26 14.27 1.94 11.61
C GLY A 26 14.33 0.48 11.15
N GLY A 27 13.19 -0.10 10.79
CA GLY A 27 13.11 -1.48 10.32
C GLY A 27 13.59 -1.68 8.87
N PHE A 28 13.68 -0.62 8.06
CA PHE A 28 14.24 -0.69 6.71
C PHE A 28 15.76 -0.85 6.77
N ASN A 29 16.27 -2.05 6.55
CA ASN A 29 17.71 -2.31 6.47
C ASN A 29 18.24 -1.84 5.10
N LYS A 30 18.64 -0.57 5.01
CA LYS A 30 19.11 0.04 3.76
C LYS A 30 20.35 -0.65 3.18
N ASP A 31 21.24 -1.18 4.03
CA ASP A 31 22.46 -1.86 3.56
C ASP A 31 22.13 -3.24 2.98
N GLU A 32 21.21 -3.95 3.58
CA GLU A 32 20.71 -5.22 3.04
C GLU A 32 20.00 -4.99 1.69
N LEU A 33 19.11 -4.01 1.62
CA LEU A 33 18.41 -3.64 0.39
C LEU A 33 19.37 -3.26 -0.75
N ARG A 34 20.44 -2.52 -0.45
CA ARG A 34 21.50 -2.22 -1.42
C ARG A 34 22.21 -3.47 -1.95
N ARG A 35 22.47 -4.46 -1.07
CA ARG A 35 23.06 -5.74 -1.49
C ARG A 35 22.17 -6.51 -2.46
N PHE A 36 20.84 -6.38 -2.31
CA PHE A 36 19.85 -6.93 -3.24
C PHE A 36 19.57 -6.03 -4.45
N GLY A 37 20.34 -4.95 -4.64
CA GLY A 37 20.21 -4.04 -5.77
C GLY A 37 19.02 -3.08 -5.66
N TYR A 38 18.67 -2.63 -4.44
CA TYR A 38 17.62 -1.63 -4.23
C TYR A 38 18.15 -0.37 -3.55
N THR A 39 17.63 0.77 -3.97
CA THR A 39 17.78 2.05 -3.26
C THR A 39 16.41 2.52 -2.77
N LEU A 40 16.36 3.12 -1.57
CA LEU A 40 15.11 3.60 -0.97
C LEU A 40 15.02 5.12 -0.97
N ASP A 41 13.87 5.65 -1.40
CA ASP A 41 13.35 6.98 -1.10
C ASP A 41 12.11 6.80 -0.20
N ILE A 42 12.14 7.31 1.03
CA ILE A 42 11.05 7.14 1.99
C ILE A 42 10.30 8.44 2.14
N ILE A 43 9.02 8.42 1.79
CA ILE A 43 8.08 9.53 1.93
C ILE A 43 7.15 9.23 3.10
N VAL A 44 7.21 10.04 4.14
CA VAL A 44 6.19 10.06 5.19
C VAL A 44 5.19 11.16 4.85
N VAL A 45 3.94 10.76 4.64
CA VAL A 45 2.86 11.74 4.43
C VAL A 45 2.17 11.98 5.76
N ASP A 46 2.53 13.10 6.37
CA ASP A 46 1.92 13.55 7.62
C ASP A 46 0.55 14.16 7.35
N ASN A 47 -0.50 13.46 7.78
CA ASN A 47 -1.89 13.88 7.57
C ASN A 47 -2.39 14.85 8.66
N ASN A 48 -1.60 15.90 8.90
CA ASN A 48 -1.91 16.94 9.88
C ASN A 48 -1.90 16.40 11.33
N SER A 49 -0.82 15.68 11.70
CA SER A 49 -0.60 15.19 13.07
C SER A 49 -0.44 16.36 14.05
N THR A 50 -0.81 16.11 15.30
CA THR A 50 -0.67 17.05 16.41
C THR A 50 0.40 16.64 17.42
N ASP A 51 1.01 15.48 17.19
CA ASP A 51 2.10 14.91 17.97
C ASP A 51 3.47 15.08 17.24
N ALA A 52 4.51 14.41 17.73
CA ALA A 52 5.86 14.49 17.18
C ALA A 52 6.09 13.62 15.92
N THR A 53 5.05 13.09 15.26
CA THR A 53 5.17 12.18 14.11
C THR A 53 6.09 12.74 13.03
N ALA A 54 5.79 13.94 12.54
CA ALA A 54 6.55 14.58 11.44
C ALA A 54 8.01 14.85 11.83
N GLU A 55 8.24 15.29 13.07
CA GLU A 55 9.57 15.57 13.59
C GLU A 55 10.43 14.31 13.70
N ILE A 56 9.85 13.21 14.22
CA ILE A 56 10.54 11.91 14.31
C ILE A 56 10.90 11.41 12.93
N ALA A 57 9.95 11.45 11.97
CA ALA A 57 10.16 11.01 10.60
C ALA A 57 11.31 11.79 9.92
N ALA A 58 11.31 13.11 10.05
CA ALA A 58 12.36 13.97 9.49
C ALA A 58 13.74 13.68 10.08
N ARG A 59 13.85 13.50 11.40
CA ARG A 59 15.10 13.12 12.08
C ARG A 59 15.65 11.78 11.62
N MET A 60 14.78 10.84 11.22
CA MET A 60 15.17 9.54 10.67
C MET A 60 15.49 9.58 9.17
N GLY A 61 15.50 10.78 8.56
CA GLY A 61 15.90 10.98 7.17
C GLY A 61 14.82 10.62 6.16
N ALA A 62 13.54 10.57 6.55
CA ALA A 62 12.43 10.47 5.62
C ALA A 62 12.10 11.86 5.03
N ARG A 63 11.63 11.87 3.79
CA ARG A 63 11.05 13.05 3.16
C ARG A 63 9.63 13.24 3.66
N VAL A 64 9.41 14.23 4.53
CA VAL A 64 8.10 14.50 5.13
C VAL A 64 7.29 15.44 4.24
N ILE A 65 6.05 15.08 3.95
CA ILE A 65 5.09 15.87 3.18
C ILE A 65 3.82 16.02 4.00
N THR A 66 3.35 17.25 4.18
CA THR A 66 2.11 17.49 4.92
C THR A 66 0.91 17.47 3.99
N GLU A 67 -0.09 16.62 4.30
CA GLU A 67 -1.42 16.63 3.70
C GLU A 67 -2.44 17.19 4.69
N ARG A 68 -2.99 18.37 4.40
CA ARG A 68 -3.89 19.08 5.31
C ARG A 68 -5.30 18.50 5.34
N ALA A 69 -5.76 17.92 4.22
CA ALA A 69 -7.06 17.29 4.16
C ALA A 69 -7.03 15.95 4.89
N LYS A 70 -7.76 15.84 6.00
CA LYS A 70 -7.79 14.60 6.80
C LYS A 70 -8.29 13.41 6.02
N GLY A 71 -7.64 12.27 6.25
CA GLY A 71 -8.03 10.94 5.79
C GLY A 71 -6.92 10.21 5.04
N LYS A 72 -6.82 8.92 5.29
CA LYS A 72 -5.78 8.03 4.74
C LYS A 72 -5.71 8.10 3.21
N GLY A 73 -6.86 8.12 2.54
CA GLY A 73 -6.91 8.23 1.09
C GLY A 73 -6.33 9.55 0.55
N ASN A 74 -6.54 10.68 1.25
CA ASN A 74 -5.92 11.94 0.88
C ASN A 74 -4.39 11.87 1.05
N ALA A 75 -3.91 11.33 2.17
CA ALA A 75 -2.48 11.13 2.41
C ALA A 75 -1.86 10.23 1.33
N MET A 76 -2.51 9.12 0.99
CA MET A 76 -2.05 8.21 -0.07
C MET A 76 -1.95 8.90 -1.43
N ARG A 77 -2.97 9.62 -1.84
CA ARG A 77 -2.98 10.37 -3.11
C ARG A 77 -1.89 11.44 -3.16
N THR A 78 -1.60 12.09 -2.04
CA THR A 78 -0.48 13.04 -1.94
C THR A 78 0.86 12.33 -2.01
N GLY A 79 1.00 11.17 -1.37
CA GLY A 79 2.18 10.31 -1.51
C GLY A 79 2.42 9.90 -2.95
N PHE A 80 1.42 9.41 -3.65
CA PHE A 80 1.54 9.00 -5.07
C PHE A 80 1.96 10.16 -5.99
N ARG A 81 1.41 11.37 -5.80
CA ARG A 81 1.82 12.56 -6.57
C ARG A 81 3.25 13.03 -6.30
N SER A 82 3.85 12.57 -5.22
CA SER A 82 5.19 12.96 -4.78
C SER A 82 6.28 11.97 -5.16
N ILE A 83 5.91 10.89 -5.84
CA ILE A 83 6.84 9.89 -6.38
C ILE A 83 7.69 10.55 -7.47
N THR A 84 8.99 10.27 -7.46
CA THR A 84 9.91 10.78 -8.47
C THR A 84 9.84 9.94 -9.75
N PRO A 85 10.09 10.53 -10.94
CA PRO A 85 9.97 9.81 -12.22
C PRO A 85 10.92 8.60 -12.37
N ASP A 86 12.06 8.62 -11.67
CA ASP A 86 13.09 7.59 -11.68
C ASP A 86 12.82 6.41 -10.72
N THR A 87 11.62 6.33 -10.15
CA THR A 87 11.16 5.22 -9.30
C THR A 87 10.81 4.02 -10.16
N ASP A 88 11.27 2.82 -9.78
CA ASP A 88 10.90 1.55 -10.41
C ASP A 88 9.70 0.90 -9.67
N TYR A 89 9.77 0.85 -8.34
CA TYR A 89 8.74 0.24 -7.50
C TYR A 89 8.22 1.19 -6.44
N VAL A 90 6.95 1.07 -6.14
CA VAL A 90 6.29 1.82 -5.06
C VAL A 90 5.85 0.85 -3.98
N VAL A 91 6.11 1.18 -2.73
CA VAL A 91 5.67 0.40 -1.57
C VAL A 91 4.85 1.29 -0.66
N MET A 92 3.77 0.79 -0.10
CA MET A 92 3.01 1.42 0.97
C MET A 92 2.99 0.52 2.19
N LEU A 93 3.18 1.09 3.38
CA LEU A 93 2.82 0.46 4.66
C LEU A 93 2.40 1.52 5.68
N ASP A 94 1.55 1.12 6.64
CA ASP A 94 1.07 2.04 7.67
C ASP A 94 2.18 2.42 8.67
N GLY A 95 2.06 3.62 9.26
CA GLY A 95 3.06 4.20 10.17
C GLY A 95 2.95 3.73 11.63
N ASP A 96 2.00 2.84 11.95
CA ASP A 96 1.62 2.41 13.29
C ASP A 96 2.36 1.18 13.82
N ASP A 97 3.39 0.72 13.10
CA ASP A 97 4.21 -0.47 13.39
C ASP A 97 3.43 -1.81 13.41
N THR A 98 2.22 -1.85 12.88
CA THR A 98 1.48 -3.12 12.73
C THR A 98 2.06 -4.01 11.64
N TYR A 99 2.71 -3.43 10.63
CA TYR A 99 3.39 -4.12 9.55
C TYR A 99 4.91 -4.04 9.70
N SER A 100 5.58 -5.17 9.55
CA SER A 100 7.03 -5.22 9.63
C SER A 100 7.68 -4.69 8.35
N SER A 101 8.33 -3.52 8.44
CA SER A 101 9.13 -2.97 7.33
C SER A 101 10.32 -3.84 6.94
N LYS A 102 10.76 -4.77 7.82
CA LYS A 102 11.80 -5.78 7.54
C LYS A 102 11.38 -6.78 6.47
N GLU A 103 10.08 -6.93 6.22
CA GLU A 103 9.54 -7.87 5.22
C GLU A 103 9.45 -7.27 3.81
N ILE A 104 9.99 -6.06 3.59
CA ILE A 104 9.91 -5.36 2.29
C ILE A 104 10.50 -6.18 1.13
N LEU A 105 11.56 -6.94 1.33
CA LEU A 105 12.13 -7.80 0.28
C LEU A 105 11.15 -8.84 -0.23
N ARG A 106 10.31 -9.40 0.67
CA ARG A 106 9.23 -10.33 0.30
C ARG A 106 8.19 -9.69 -0.62
N MET A 107 8.01 -8.38 -0.48
CA MET A 107 7.08 -7.62 -1.34
C MET A 107 7.71 -7.25 -2.68
N LEU A 108 9.03 -7.03 -2.73
CA LEU A 108 9.73 -6.53 -3.91
C LEU A 108 10.17 -7.64 -4.88
N GLU A 109 10.51 -8.82 -4.37
CA GLU A 109 11.05 -9.90 -5.18
C GLU A 109 10.10 -10.38 -6.28
N PRO A 110 8.79 -10.59 -6.02
CA PRO A 110 7.85 -10.99 -7.07
C PRO A 110 7.65 -9.91 -8.15
N LEU A 111 7.77 -8.61 -7.80
CA LEU A 111 7.75 -7.54 -8.79
C LEU A 111 9.01 -7.58 -9.65
N ARG A 112 10.18 -7.77 -9.04
CA ARG A 112 11.47 -7.80 -9.74
C ARG A 112 11.59 -8.98 -10.71
N SER A 113 11.01 -10.12 -10.34
CA SER A 113 11.00 -11.33 -11.18
C SER A 113 9.94 -11.28 -12.30
N GLY A 114 9.12 -10.22 -12.37
CA GLY A 114 8.02 -10.14 -13.33
C GLY A 114 6.85 -11.09 -13.00
N PHE A 115 6.80 -11.66 -11.79
CA PHE A 115 5.73 -12.59 -11.39
C PHE A 115 4.37 -11.91 -11.25
N GLY A 116 4.33 -10.61 -11.00
CA GLY A 116 3.10 -9.84 -10.89
C GLY A 116 3.34 -8.34 -10.91
N ASP A 117 2.28 -7.59 -11.13
CA ASP A 117 2.29 -6.12 -11.17
C ASP A 117 2.10 -5.50 -9.79
N VAL A 118 1.37 -6.22 -8.93
CA VAL A 118 0.94 -5.77 -7.61
C VAL A 118 1.10 -6.89 -6.60
N ILE A 119 1.80 -6.61 -5.52
CA ILE A 119 1.97 -7.54 -4.41
C ILE A 119 1.24 -7.00 -3.17
N ILE A 120 0.41 -7.84 -2.60
CA ILE A 120 -0.45 -7.52 -1.46
C ILE A 120 0.04 -8.30 -0.24
N GLY A 121 0.44 -7.59 0.80
CA GLY A 121 0.82 -8.21 2.07
C GLY A 121 -0.42 -8.75 2.79
N SER A 122 -0.60 -10.06 2.79
CA SER A 122 -1.76 -10.71 3.39
C SER A 122 -1.53 -11.05 4.86
N ARG A 123 -2.32 -10.45 5.73
CA ARG A 123 -2.41 -10.80 7.15
C ARG A 123 -3.12 -12.12 7.34
N LEU A 124 -4.18 -12.37 6.53
CA LEU A 124 -5.03 -13.57 6.65
C LEU A 124 -4.31 -14.86 6.22
N CYS A 125 -3.31 -14.75 5.35
CA CYS A 125 -2.44 -15.88 4.96
C CYS A 125 -1.11 -15.89 5.74
N GLY A 126 -0.85 -14.86 6.55
CA GLY A 126 0.38 -14.67 7.30
C GLY A 126 0.24 -14.98 8.79
N LYS A 127 1.10 -14.36 9.60
CA LYS A 127 1.13 -14.52 11.05
C LYS A 127 0.49 -13.30 11.73
N ILE A 128 -0.71 -13.49 12.28
CA ILE A 128 -1.38 -12.50 13.12
C ILE A 128 -0.97 -12.77 14.56
N HIS A 129 -0.28 -11.82 15.19
CA HIS A 129 0.10 -11.90 16.60
C HIS A 129 -1.11 -11.65 17.51
N ASP A 130 -1.04 -12.14 18.75
CA ASP A 130 -2.11 -11.99 19.73
C ASP A 130 -2.49 -10.51 19.93
N ASN A 131 -3.78 -10.24 20.05
CA ASN A 131 -4.34 -8.89 20.24
C ASN A 131 -4.11 -7.90 19.07
N SER A 132 -3.63 -8.35 17.89
CA SER A 132 -3.38 -7.46 16.74
C SER A 132 -4.64 -7.19 15.93
N MET A 133 -5.58 -8.12 15.88
CA MET A 133 -6.82 -7.99 15.08
C MET A 133 -8.01 -8.58 15.82
N THR A 134 -9.09 -7.82 15.93
CA THR A 134 -10.33 -8.33 16.52
C THR A 134 -11.01 -9.36 15.61
N MET A 135 -11.76 -10.30 16.18
CA MET A 135 -12.54 -11.28 15.39
C MET A 135 -13.53 -10.60 14.45
N PHE A 136 -14.11 -9.48 14.87
CA PHE A 136 -15.02 -8.69 14.04
C PHE A 136 -14.32 -8.12 12.79
N ASN A 137 -13.15 -7.51 12.96
CA ASN A 137 -12.36 -6.98 11.85
C ASN A 137 -11.87 -8.10 10.92
N ARG A 138 -11.49 -9.25 11.48
CA ARG A 138 -11.07 -10.43 10.72
C ARG A 138 -12.21 -10.97 9.86
N PHE A 139 -13.41 -11.10 10.44
CA PHE A 139 -14.59 -11.55 9.71
C PHE A 139 -14.99 -10.55 8.62
N GLY A 140 -15.04 -9.25 8.94
CA GLY A 140 -15.34 -8.19 7.98
C GLY A 140 -14.37 -8.19 6.79
N ASN A 141 -13.08 -8.30 7.05
CA ASN A 141 -12.07 -8.38 6.00
C ASN A 141 -12.21 -9.67 5.15
N TRP A 142 -12.45 -10.82 5.77
CA TRP A 142 -12.73 -12.06 5.05
C TRP A 142 -13.95 -11.92 4.13
N LEU A 143 -15.03 -11.32 4.61
CA LEU A 143 -16.24 -11.09 3.82
C LEU A 143 -15.96 -10.21 2.60
N TYR A 144 -15.30 -9.04 2.79
CA TYR A 144 -14.94 -8.15 1.69
C TYR A 144 -13.97 -8.81 0.71
N THR A 145 -13.01 -9.57 1.21
CA THR A 145 -12.08 -10.33 0.35
C THR A 145 -12.84 -11.34 -0.52
N THR A 146 -13.81 -12.05 0.07
CA THR A 146 -14.64 -13.01 -0.65
C THR A 146 -15.47 -12.33 -1.74
N LEU A 147 -16.09 -11.18 -1.42
CA LEU A 147 -16.85 -10.38 -2.39
C LEU A 147 -15.96 -9.91 -3.57
N VAL A 148 -14.77 -9.40 -3.28
CA VAL A 148 -13.84 -8.96 -4.33
C VAL A 148 -13.41 -10.13 -5.21
N ARG A 149 -13.10 -11.29 -4.64
CA ARG A 149 -12.74 -12.48 -5.40
C ARG A 149 -13.85 -12.92 -6.35
N ILE A 150 -15.11 -12.88 -5.89
CA ILE A 150 -16.27 -13.35 -6.69
C ILE A 150 -16.59 -12.32 -7.79
N PHE A 151 -16.74 -11.06 -7.45
CA PHE A 151 -17.28 -10.05 -8.36
C PHE A 151 -16.24 -9.40 -9.27
N TYR A 152 -14.99 -9.31 -8.82
CA TYR A 152 -13.88 -8.74 -9.60
C TYR A 152 -12.93 -9.80 -10.15
N ARG A 153 -13.12 -11.08 -9.76
CA ARG A 153 -12.24 -12.21 -10.14
C ARG A 153 -10.77 -11.98 -9.78
N ALA A 154 -10.52 -11.18 -8.75
CA ALA A 154 -9.18 -10.82 -8.30
C ALA A 154 -8.57 -11.93 -7.45
N ASN A 155 -7.30 -12.25 -7.68
CA ASN A 155 -6.53 -13.20 -6.89
C ASN A 155 -5.95 -12.53 -5.63
N VAL A 156 -6.82 -12.21 -4.68
CA VAL A 156 -6.47 -11.52 -3.43
C VAL A 156 -6.91 -12.33 -2.22
N SER A 157 -6.19 -12.21 -1.11
CA SER A 157 -6.50 -12.91 0.15
C SER A 157 -6.70 -11.96 1.34
N ASP A 158 -6.44 -10.66 1.18
CA ASP A 158 -6.62 -9.62 2.20
C ASP A 158 -6.82 -8.25 1.53
N VAL A 159 -8.08 -7.77 1.43
CA VAL A 159 -8.39 -6.51 0.72
C VAL A 159 -8.30 -5.27 1.58
N LEU A 160 -8.26 -5.40 2.91
CA LEU A 160 -8.16 -4.27 3.83
C LEU A 160 -6.80 -4.22 4.53
N THR A 161 -5.77 -4.72 3.86
CA THR A 161 -4.38 -4.61 4.33
C THR A 161 -3.85 -3.20 4.07
N GLY A 162 -2.87 -2.78 4.87
CA GLY A 162 -2.13 -1.53 4.65
C GLY A 162 -0.72 -1.77 4.12
N TYR A 163 -0.41 -2.95 3.54
CA TYR A 163 0.91 -3.25 2.99
C TYR A 163 0.80 -3.68 1.53
N PHE A 164 1.28 -2.84 0.63
CA PHE A 164 1.26 -3.06 -0.82
C PHE A 164 2.62 -2.77 -1.44
N ALA A 165 2.90 -3.43 -2.56
CA ALA A 165 3.97 -3.05 -3.47
C ALA A 165 3.48 -3.11 -4.91
N TRP A 166 3.95 -2.19 -5.77
CA TRP A 166 3.53 -2.04 -7.16
C TRP A 166 4.70 -1.77 -8.07
N ASN A 167 4.62 -2.23 -9.30
CA ASN A 167 5.35 -1.62 -10.40
C ASN A 167 4.90 -0.16 -10.56
N LYS A 168 5.85 0.75 -10.83
CA LYS A 168 5.54 2.19 -10.95
C LYS A 168 4.45 2.47 -11.98
N VAL A 169 4.46 1.76 -13.11
CA VAL A 169 3.48 1.91 -14.18
C VAL A 169 2.04 1.71 -13.70
N VAL A 170 1.82 0.78 -12.75
CA VAL A 170 0.48 0.58 -12.14
C VAL A 170 0.05 1.82 -11.37
N ILE A 171 0.95 2.42 -10.60
CA ILE A 171 0.63 3.63 -9.83
C ILE A 171 0.38 4.83 -10.75
N ASP A 172 1.14 4.97 -11.84
CA ASP A 172 0.91 6.04 -12.82
C ASP A 172 -0.48 5.94 -13.45
N ALA A 173 -0.94 4.73 -13.72
CA ALA A 173 -2.28 4.46 -14.25
C ALA A 173 -3.39 4.60 -13.19
N LEU A 174 -3.13 4.15 -11.95
CA LEU A 174 -4.12 4.09 -10.87
C LEU A 174 -4.35 5.44 -10.18
N ALA A 175 -3.26 6.13 -9.81
CA ALA A 175 -3.30 7.28 -8.92
C ALA A 175 -4.19 8.44 -9.40
N PRO A 176 -4.23 8.80 -10.71
CA PRO A 176 -5.12 9.84 -11.22
C PRO A 176 -6.60 9.51 -11.04
N ASN A 177 -6.91 8.23 -10.93
CA ASN A 177 -8.28 7.72 -10.84
C ASN A 177 -8.79 7.56 -9.41
N LEU A 178 -7.94 7.73 -8.38
CA LEU A 178 -8.32 7.56 -6.98
C LEU A 178 -9.11 8.76 -6.45
N THR A 179 -10.22 8.49 -5.77
CA THR A 179 -11.16 9.50 -5.27
C THR A 179 -11.44 9.41 -3.78
N SER A 180 -11.20 8.25 -3.15
CA SER A 180 -11.48 8.03 -1.73
C SER A 180 -10.65 8.94 -0.84
N PRO A 181 -11.25 9.67 0.11
CA PRO A 181 -10.49 10.47 1.06
C PRO A 181 -10.03 9.68 2.29
N GLY A 182 -10.70 8.57 2.65
CA GLY A 182 -10.51 7.83 3.90
C GLY A 182 -10.15 6.36 3.71
N PHE A 183 -10.58 5.52 4.66
CA PHE A 183 -10.26 4.08 4.75
C PHE A 183 -10.90 3.19 3.67
N ALA A 184 -11.68 3.76 2.74
CA ALA A 184 -12.13 3.01 1.57
C ALA A 184 -11.09 3.00 0.43
N ILE A 185 -9.89 3.60 0.65
CA ILE A 185 -8.85 3.71 -0.37
C ILE A 185 -8.29 2.34 -0.77
N GLU A 186 -8.11 1.41 0.16
CA GLU A 186 -7.61 0.06 -0.13
C GLU A 186 -8.60 -0.69 -1.01
N MET A 187 -9.91 -0.62 -0.69
CA MET A 187 -10.96 -1.21 -1.52
C MET A 187 -10.99 -0.55 -2.91
N GLU A 188 -10.83 0.77 -2.98
CA GLU A 188 -10.79 1.49 -4.25
C GLU A 188 -9.60 1.06 -5.11
N MET A 189 -8.41 0.97 -4.52
CA MET A 189 -7.19 0.54 -5.21
C MET A 189 -7.36 -0.87 -5.78
N ILE A 190 -7.70 -1.85 -4.94
CA ILE A 190 -7.82 -3.25 -5.36
C ILE A 190 -8.88 -3.43 -6.45
N THR A 191 -10.06 -2.83 -6.28
CA THR A 191 -11.15 -3.01 -7.25
C THR A 191 -10.84 -2.33 -8.59
N LYS A 192 -10.15 -1.18 -8.58
CA LYS A 192 -9.71 -0.52 -9.81
C LYS A 192 -8.58 -1.27 -10.49
N MET A 193 -7.58 -1.76 -9.76
CA MET A 193 -6.52 -2.60 -10.32
C MET A 193 -7.09 -3.89 -10.94
N ALA A 194 -8.06 -4.51 -10.28
CA ALA A 194 -8.76 -5.66 -10.87
C ALA A 194 -9.48 -5.32 -12.19
N ARG A 195 -10.12 -4.15 -12.28
CA ARG A 195 -10.76 -3.66 -13.52
C ARG A 195 -9.77 -3.27 -14.61
N MET A 196 -8.54 -2.91 -14.23
CA MET A 196 -7.42 -2.65 -15.13
C MET A 196 -6.70 -3.94 -15.58
N ASN A 197 -7.13 -5.11 -15.10
CA ASN A 197 -6.53 -6.42 -15.33
C ASN A 197 -5.08 -6.53 -14.84
N CYS A 198 -4.71 -5.79 -13.77
CA CYS A 198 -3.40 -5.93 -13.15
C CYS A 198 -3.23 -7.33 -12.55
N GLU A 199 -2.06 -7.92 -12.71
CA GLU A 199 -1.70 -9.18 -12.07
C GLU A 199 -1.38 -8.95 -10.60
N MET A 200 -2.33 -9.35 -9.72
CA MET A 200 -2.26 -9.17 -8.28
C MET A 200 -2.01 -10.48 -7.56
N TYR A 201 -0.98 -10.52 -6.71
CA TYR A 201 -0.67 -11.68 -5.89
C TYR A 201 -0.51 -11.29 -4.42
N ALA A 202 -0.87 -12.21 -3.54
CA ALA A 202 -0.75 -12.02 -2.11
C ALA A 202 0.44 -12.79 -1.55
N VAL A 203 1.24 -12.14 -0.71
CA VAL A 203 2.31 -12.78 0.07
C VAL A 203 1.99 -12.75 1.56
N PRO A 204 2.29 -13.81 2.32
CA PRO A 204 2.04 -13.83 3.76
C PRO A 204 2.99 -12.86 4.48
N ILE A 205 2.42 -12.05 5.39
CA ILE A 205 3.17 -11.09 6.22
C ILE A 205 2.86 -11.26 7.70
N SER A 206 3.72 -10.72 8.56
CA SER A 206 3.48 -10.62 9.99
C SER A 206 2.63 -9.38 10.30
N TYR A 207 1.69 -9.53 11.23
CA TYR A 207 0.84 -8.44 11.72
C TYR A 207 0.91 -8.36 13.23
N HIS A 208 1.38 -7.23 13.74
CA HIS A 208 1.68 -6.97 15.14
C HIS A 208 0.62 -6.12 15.84
N PRO A 209 0.56 -6.11 17.17
CA PRO A 209 -0.26 -5.16 17.91
C PRO A 209 0.13 -3.72 17.55
N ARG A 210 -0.87 -2.88 17.38
CA ARG A 210 -0.70 -1.46 17.06
C ARG A 210 -0.12 -0.69 18.24
N HIS A 211 0.77 0.24 17.95
CA HIS A 211 1.10 1.34 18.84
C HIS A 211 0.08 2.47 18.64
N GLY A 212 -0.44 3.03 19.75
CA GLY A 212 -1.42 4.11 19.70
C GLY A 212 -2.87 3.65 19.44
N VAL A 213 -3.74 4.62 19.12
CA VAL A 213 -5.20 4.43 18.99
C VAL A 213 -5.59 4.31 17.51
N SER A 214 -6.45 3.34 17.21
CA SER A 214 -7.01 3.21 15.85
C SER A 214 -8.03 4.31 15.57
N ASN A 215 -7.89 4.96 14.42
CA ASN A 215 -8.84 5.95 13.90
C ASN A 215 -9.94 5.32 13.03
N LEU A 216 -9.94 3.99 12.87
CA LEU A 216 -10.95 3.26 12.11
C LEU A 216 -12.26 3.16 12.92
N HIS A 217 -13.36 3.56 12.31
CA HIS A 217 -14.73 3.36 12.83
C HIS A 217 -15.40 2.18 12.11
N PRO A 218 -15.40 0.95 12.67
CA PRO A 218 -15.72 -0.26 11.91
C PRO A 218 -17.05 -0.23 11.15
N ILE A 219 -18.10 0.33 11.73
CA ILE A 219 -19.43 0.39 11.09
C ILE A 219 -19.46 1.46 9.98
N GLN A 220 -19.02 2.68 10.29
CA GLN A 220 -19.08 3.79 9.33
C GLN A 220 -18.13 3.57 8.16
N ASP A 221 -16.89 3.15 8.44
CA ASP A 221 -15.90 2.89 7.42
C ASP A 221 -16.23 1.60 6.66
N GLY A 222 -16.80 0.59 7.33
CA GLY A 222 -17.36 -0.60 6.66
C GLY A 222 -18.40 -0.20 5.61
N TYR A 223 -19.36 0.65 5.95
CA TYR A 223 -20.34 1.14 4.98
C TYR A 223 -19.69 1.90 3.80
N ARG A 224 -18.70 2.76 4.06
CA ARG A 224 -17.95 3.47 3.01
C ARG A 224 -17.19 2.52 2.09
N ILE A 225 -16.59 1.47 2.67
CA ILE A 225 -15.89 0.41 1.94
C ILE A 225 -16.86 -0.34 1.04
N LEU A 226 -18.04 -0.74 1.55
CA LEU A 226 -19.08 -1.40 0.76
C LEU A 226 -19.58 -0.50 -0.38
N LYS A 227 -19.82 0.77 -0.09
CA LYS A 227 -20.23 1.75 -1.13
C LYS A 227 -19.18 1.88 -2.23
N MET A 228 -17.88 1.88 -1.87
CA MET A 228 -16.79 1.93 -2.83
C MET A 228 -16.73 0.66 -3.67
N PHE A 229 -16.87 -0.52 -3.04
CA PHE A 229 -16.97 -1.81 -3.73
C PHE A 229 -18.07 -1.77 -4.80
N LEU A 230 -19.30 -1.35 -4.43
CA LEU A 230 -20.44 -1.30 -5.36
C LEU A 230 -20.23 -0.26 -6.47
N LYS A 231 -19.68 0.92 -6.14
CA LYS A 231 -19.39 1.98 -7.11
C LYS A 231 -18.45 1.50 -8.20
N ASN A 232 -17.43 0.74 -7.82
CA ASN A 232 -16.40 0.30 -8.75
C ASN A 232 -16.80 -0.93 -9.58
N LEU A 233 -17.92 -1.59 -9.28
CA LEU A 233 -18.48 -2.63 -10.17
C LEU A 233 -18.82 -2.12 -11.56
N VAL A 234 -19.20 -0.84 -11.67
CA VAL A 234 -19.57 -0.18 -12.94
C VAL A 234 -18.48 0.79 -13.42
N TRP A 235 -17.39 0.94 -12.69
CA TRP A 235 -16.27 1.77 -13.11
C TRP A 235 -15.49 1.08 -14.24
N ASN A 236 -15.15 1.82 -15.28
CA ASN A 236 -14.27 1.35 -16.36
C ASN A 236 -12.98 2.15 -16.35
N PRO A 237 -11.83 1.48 -16.57
CA PRO A 237 -10.57 2.19 -16.71
C PRO A 237 -10.59 3.09 -17.95
N PRO A 238 -9.87 4.23 -17.93
CA PRO A 238 -9.66 5.04 -19.13
C PRO A 238 -9.03 4.20 -20.24
N THR A 239 -9.46 4.41 -21.49
CA THR A 239 -9.05 3.61 -22.66
C THR A 239 -7.55 3.69 -22.92
N GLU A 240 -6.89 4.77 -22.51
CA GLU A 240 -5.46 5.02 -22.69
C GLU A 240 -4.57 4.22 -21.73
N VAL A 241 -5.12 3.83 -20.56
CA VAL A 241 -4.36 3.19 -19.47
C VAL A 241 -4.11 1.70 -19.71
N VAL A 242 -5.06 1.01 -20.36
CA VAL A 242 -4.99 -0.44 -20.56
C VAL A 242 -3.86 -0.86 -21.51
N PRO A 243 -3.62 -0.18 -22.65
CA PRO A 243 -2.50 -0.49 -23.53
C PRO A 243 -1.12 -0.31 -22.88
N GLU A 244 -0.93 0.78 -22.11
CA GLU A 244 0.35 1.06 -21.44
C GLU A 244 0.72 -0.02 -20.41
N LEU A 245 -0.27 -0.55 -19.68
CA LEU A 245 -0.07 -1.66 -18.75
C LEU A 245 0.26 -2.96 -19.50
N GLN A 246 -0.44 -3.26 -20.60
CA GLN A 246 -0.20 -4.45 -21.42
C GLN A 246 1.18 -4.44 -22.09
N ASP A 247 1.62 -3.29 -22.61
CA ASP A 247 2.95 -3.14 -23.21
C ASP A 247 4.07 -3.28 -22.17
N ALA A 248 3.84 -2.78 -20.95
CA ALA A 248 4.77 -2.95 -19.83
C ALA A 248 4.86 -4.42 -19.37
N GLN A 249 3.75 -5.14 -19.34
CA GLN A 249 3.69 -6.58 -19.02
C GLN A 249 4.43 -7.40 -20.08
N ALA A 250 4.17 -7.15 -21.36
CA ALA A 250 4.85 -7.83 -22.47
C ALA A 250 6.37 -7.61 -22.48
N SER A 251 6.82 -6.43 -22.02
CA SER A 251 8.25 -6.08 -21.94
C SER A 251 8.96 -6.73 -20.75
N SER A 252 8.23 -7.20 -19.73
CA SER A 252 8.78 -7.89 -18.57
C SER A 252 8.95 -9.40 -18.76
N GLU A 253 8.36 -9.98 -19.81
CA GLU A 253 8.46 -11.40 -20.16
C GLU A 253 9.65 -11.75 -21.07
N VAL A 254 10.43 -10.77 -21.53
CA VAL A 254 11.63 -10.92 -22.38
C VAL A 254 12.91 -10.74 -21.58
#